data_583db692845628e644a58a49da81d221
#
_entry.id   583db692845628e644a58a49da81d221
#
_cell.length_a   1.000
_cell.length_b   1.000
_cell.length_c   1.000
_cell.angle_alpha   90.00
_cell.angle_beta   90.00
_cell.angle_gamma   90.00
#
_symmetry.space_group_name_H-M   'P 1'
#
loop_
_entity.id
_entity.type
_entity.pdbx_description
1 polymer ?
#
loop_
_entity_poly.entity_id
_entity_poly.type
_entity_poly.pdbx_seq_one_letter_code
_entity_poly.pdbx_strand_id
1 'polypeptide(L)'
;IQLTEQKTNFARGRLIEVVKPAAERIQPHCKHYGVCGGCHYQHMSYDLQLRAKRSILVDQLSRIGGLDGILVNEVILSPAQWNYRNSLQFHLHSQGWLGFQERGSNNLVQIQECFLPEPALDTLWRQLDFEPEMGIERIEVRCGAEEDLMVVLESSGYELPEFSVDIPLSAVHLSPVGEIVLAGDDHLMMMVDKHPFRVSAQSFFQVNTAQASVMVNYLLEKLPLKQNSTVLDV
;
A
#
# COMPACT_ATOMS: atom_id res chain seq x y z
N ILE A 1 -29.13 4.30 0.40
CA ILE A 1 -28.25 4.47 -0.78
C ILE A 1 -28.84 5.49 -1.74
N GLN A 2 -27.98 6.19 -2.46
CA GLN A 2 -28.31 7.04 -3.59
C GLN A 2 -27.84 6.35 -4.86
N LEU A 3 -28.74 6.13 -5.82
CA LEU A 3 -28.35 5.57 -7.12
C LEU A 3 -27.54 6.61 -7.91
N THR A 4 -26.41 6.19 -8.44
CA THR A 4 -25.52 7.01 -9.26
C THR A 4 -25.54 6.60 -10.74
N GLU A 5 -25.85 5.34 -11.02
CA GLU A 5 -26.02 4.80 -12.36
C GLU A 5 -27.03 3.64 -12.32
N GLN A 6 -27.87 3.55 -13.32
CA GLN A 6 -28.80 2.42 -13.48
C GLN A 6 -28.77 1.92 -14.93
N LYS A 7 -28.56 0.61 -15.11
CA LYS A 7 -28.64 -0.10 -16.40
C LYS A 7 -29.61 -1.28 -16.28
N THR A 8 -29.88 -1.94 -17.41
CA THR A 8 -30.84 -3.04 -17.46
C THR A 8 -30.51 -4.18 -16.47
N ASN A 9 -29.23 -4.49 -16.29
CA ASN A 9 -28.78 -5.65 -15.51
C ASN A 9 -28.04 -5.29 -14.21
N PHE A 10 -27.76 -4.02 -13.94
CA PHE A 10 -27.14 -3.56 -12.70
C PHE A 10 -27.42 -2.09 -12.40
N ALA A 11 -27.25 -1.73 -11.14
CA ALA A 11 -27.23 -0.34 -10.69
C ALA A 11 -26.00 -0.09 -9.81
N ARG A 12 -25.44 1.10 -9.90
CA ARG A 12 -24.43 1.61 -8.96
C ARG A 12 -25.09 2.56 -7.97
N GLY A 13 -24.63 2.53 -6.75
CA GLY A 13 -25.15 3.41 -5.72
C GLY A 13 -24.06 3.82 -4.74
N ARG A 14 -24.19 5.03 -4.23
CA ARG A 14 -23.38 5.55 -3.14
C ARG A 14 -24.08 5.27 -1.81
N LEU A 15 -23.35 4.77 -0.82
CA LEU A 15 -23.84 4.62 0.53
C LEU A 15 -24.05 6.01 1.15
N ILE A 16 -25.27 6.27 1.62
CA ILE A 16 -25.59 7.50 2.35
C ILE A 16 -25.57 7.22 3.85
N GLU A 17 -26.26 6.17 4.27
CA GLU A 17 -26.45 5.82 5.67
C GLU A 17 -26.58 4.31 5.85
N VAL A 18 -26.10 3.80 6.97
CA VAL A 18 -26.32 2.41 7.40
C VAL A 18 -27.45 2.41 8.44
N VAL A 19 -28.67 2.17 7.97
CA VAL A 19 -29.88 2.19 8.82
C VAL A 19 -29.87 1.06 9.85
N LYS A 20 -29.43 -0.14 9.43
CA LYS A 20 -29.31 -1.32 10.30
C LYS A 20 -27.94 -1.95 10.05
N PRO A 21 -26.96 -1.69 10.93
CA PRO A 21 -25.63 -2.29 10.80
C PRO A 21 -25.70 -3.81 11.08
N ALA A 22 -24.80 -4.56 10.41
CA ALA A 22 -24.53 -5.94 10.78
C ALA A 22 -23.90 -6.00 12.19
N ALA A 23 -24.11 -7.10 12.89
CA ALA A 23 -23.60 -7.27 14.27
C ALA A 23 -22.07 -7.18 14.37
N GLU A 24 -21.37 -7.63 13.30
CA GLU A 24 -19.91 -7.61 13.25
C GLU A 24 -19.33 -6.28 12.70
N ARG A 25 -20.20 -5.30 12.40
CA ARG A 25 -19.73 -3.99 11.95
C ARG A 25 -19.08 -3.24 13.10
N ILE A 26 -17.86 -2.76 12.87
CA ILE A 26 -17.13 -1.93 13.82
C ILE A 26 -17.00 -0.49 13.30
N GLN A 27 -16.69 0.43 14.20
CA GLN A 27 -16.34 1.80 13.84
C GLN A 27 -14.95 1.80 13.17
N PRO A 28 -14.81 2.35 11.96
CA PRO A 28 -13.50 2.53 11.33
C PRO A 28 -12.56 3.38 12.20
N HIS A 29 -11.28 2.98 12.22
CA HIS A 29 -10.27 3.65 13.02
C HIS A 29 -9.85 5.01 12.42
N CYS A 30 -9.73 5.08 11.09
CA CYS A 30 -9.29 6.25 10.34
C CYS A 30 -10.46 7.17 9.97
N LYS A 31 -10.32 8.48 10.22
CA LYS A 31 -11.35 9.49 9.85
C LYS A 31 -11.56 9.64 8.35
N HIS A 32 -10.56 9.29 7.53
CA HIS A 32 -10.67 9.33 6.07
C HIS A 32 -11.35 8.10 5.47
N TYR A 33 -11.72 7.11 6.30
CA TYR A 33 -12.38 5.90 5.82
C TYR A 33 -13.71 6.22 5.13
N GLY A 34 -13.93 5.59 3.97
CA GLY A 34 -15.13 5.80 3.17
C GLY A 34 -14.99 6.88 2.10
N VAL A 35 -14.00 7.78 2.22
CA VAL A 35 -13.64 8.76 1.20
C VAL A 35 -12.30 8.38 0.56
N CYS A 36 -11.25 8.22 1.36
CA CYS A 36 -9.94 7.74 0.90
C CYS A 36 -10.03 6.34 0.28
N GLY A 37 -9.40 6.14 -0.89
CA GLY A 37 -9.35 4.88 -1.62
C GLY A 37 -8.42 3.83 -1.03
N GLY A 38 -7.58 4.16 -0.05
CA GLY A 38 -6.53 3.29 0.47
C GLY A 38 -7.02 2.10 1.31
N CYS A 39 -8.21 2.20 1.95
CA CYS A 39 -8.73 1.15 2.84
C CYS A 39 -10.17 0.79 2.52
N HIS A 40 -10.50 -0.52 2.43
CA HIS A 40 -11.83 -0.99 2.08
C HIS A 40 -12.56 -1.70 3.21
N TYR A 41 -11.87 -2.21 4.23
CA TYR A 41 -12.43 -3.15 5.21
C TYR A 41 -12.39 -2.68 6.67
N GLN A 42 -12.03 -1.42 6.95
CA GLN A 42 -11.94 -0.94 8.35
C GLN A 42 -13.26 -1.00 9.13
N HIS A 43 -14.40 -1.14 8.46
CA HIS A 43 -15.70 -1.35 9.09
C HIS A 43 -15.96 -2.79 9.55
N MET A 44 -15.00 -3.69 9.37
CA MET A 44 -15.04 -5.10 9.78
C MET A 44 -13.96 -5.37 10.81
N SER A 45 -14.24 -6.25 11.80
CA SER A 45 -13.20 -6.80 12.65
C SER A 45 -12.15 -7.53 11.81
N TYR A 46 -10.93 -7.65 12.32
CA TYR A 46 -9.84 -8.30 11.55
C TYR A 46 -10.18 -9.74 11.19
N ASP A 47 -10.75 -10.50 12.13
CA ASP A 47 -11.20 -11.87 11.87
C ASP A 47 -12.25 -11.95 10.75
N LEU A 48 -13.18 -10.99 10.72
CA LEU A 48 -14.15 -10.91 9.64
C LEU A 48 -13.49 -10.56 8.29
N GLN A 49 -12.48 -9.69 8.30
CA GLN A 49 -11.69 -9.39 7.09
C GLN A 49 -11.01 -10.65 6.53
N LEU A 50 -10.43 -11.49 7.38
CA LEU A 50 -9.78 -12.76 6.97
C LEU A 50 -10.80 -13.73 6.38
N ARG A 51 -11.93 -13.93 7.06
CA ARG A 51 -13.03 -14.78 6.54
C ARG A 51 -13.57 -14.27 5.21
N ALA A 52 -13.77 -12.96 5.08
CA ALA A 52 -14.24 -12.35 3.83
C ALA A 52 -13.27 -12.56 2.67
N LYS A 53 -11.97 -12.35 2.89
CA LYS A 53 -10.92 -12.60 1.88
C LYS A 53 -10.91 -14.06 1.41
N ARG A 54 -10.99 -15.01 2.35
CA ARG A 54 -11.09 -16.43 2.01
C ARG A 54 -12.34 -16.74 1.20
N SER A 55 -13.51 -16.23 1.63
CA SER A 55 -14.77 -16.43 0.93
C SER A 55 -14.76 -15.85 -0.49
N ILE A 56 -14.16 -14.68 -0.69
CA ILE A 56 -13.97 -14.07 -2.01
C ILE A 56 -13.13 -14.98 -2.91
N LEU A 57 -12.03 -15.53 -2.41
CA LEU A 57 -11.19 -16.45 -3.18
C LEU A 57 -11.94 -17.73 -3.56
N VAL A 58 -12.68 -18.35 -2.63
CA VAL A 58 -13.53 -19.52 -2.91
C VAL A 58 -14.54 -19.21 -4.01
N ASP A 59 -15.24 -18.08 -3.90
CA ASP A 59 -16.24 -17.65 -4.90
C ASP A 59 -15.61 -17.41 -6.29
N GLN A 60 -14.42 -16.79 -6.34
CA GLN A 60 -13.70 -16.56 -7.59
C GLN A 60 -13.24 -17.88 -8.24
N LEU A 61 -12.69 -18.81 -7.45
CA LEU A 61 -12.28 -20.12 -7.95
C LEU A 61 -13.47 -20.90 -8.52
N SER A 62 -14.61 -20.91 -7.83
CA SER A 62 -15.82 -21.58 -8.32
C SER A 62 -16.41 -20.86 -9.55
N ARG A 63 -16.80 -19.58 -9.43
CA ARG A 63 -17.58 -18.89 -10.48
C ARG A 63 -16.78 -18.48 -11.70
N ILE A 64 -15.51 -18.07 -11.52
CA ILE A 64 -14.64 -17.60 -12.61
C ILE A 64 -13.74 -18.73 -13.09
N GLY A 65 -13.11 -19.45 -12.14
CA GLY A 65 -12.20 -20.55 -12.43
C GLY A 65 -12.90 -21.86 -12.84
N GLY A 66 -14.20 -22.02 -12.59
CA GLY A 66 -14.92 -23.28 -12.78
C GLY A 66 -14.41 -24.44 -11.91
N LEU A 67 -13.77 -24.09 -10.78
CA LEU A 67 -13.09 -25.02 -9.89
C LEU A 67 -13.93 -25.22 -8.61
N ASP A 68 -14.95 -26.05 -8.67
CA ASP A 68 -15.79 -26.35 -7.52
C ASP A 68 -15.15 -27.33 -6.54
N GLY A 69 -15.42 -27.13 -5.26
CA GLY A 69 -14.98 -28.05 -4.20
C GLY A 69 -13.49 -27.97 -3.86
N ILE A 70 -12.77 -26.99 -4.37
CA ILE A 70 -11.35 -26.79 -4.00
C ILE A 70 -11.25 -26.37 -2.53
N LEU A 71 -10.38 -27.07 -1.80
CA LEU A 71 -10.04 -26.70 -0.44
C LEU A 71 -9.16 -25.43 -0.44
N VAL A 72 -9.71 -24.33 0.03
CA VAL A 72 -8.96 -23.10 0.32
C VAL A 72 -8.65 -23.08 1.81
N ASN A 73 -7.37 -23.03 2.15
CA ASN A 73 -6.91 -22.94 3.53
C ASN A 73 -7.35 -21.63 4.20
N GLU A 74 -7.24 -21.57 5.53
CA GLU A 74 -7.43 -20.33 6.26
C GLU A 74 -6.37 -19.29 5.84
N VAL A 75 -6.75 -18.01 5.90
CA VAL A 75 -5.83 -16.90 5.59
C VAL A 75 -4.80 -16.79 6.71
N ILE A 76 -3.52 -16.76 6.35
CA ILE A 76 -2.43 -16.53 7.32
C ILE A 76 -2.52 -15.08 7.79
N LEU A 77 -2.59 -14.89 9.11
CA LEU A 77 -2.68 -13.59 9.73
C LEU A 77 -1.39 -12.76 9.49
N SER A 78 -1.57 -11.46 9.31
CA SER A 78 -0.45 -10.54 9.40
C SER A 78 0.03 -10.42 10.86
N PRO A 79 1.32 -10.37 11.12
CA PRO A 79 1.86 -10.12 12.46
C PRO A 79 1.35 -8.80 13.06
N ALA A 80 1.06 -7.80 12.22
CA ALA A 80 0.49 -6.52 12.63
C ALA A 80 -0.72 -6.17 11.73
N GLN A 81 -1.77 -5.62 12.35
CA GLN A 81 -2.96 -5.12 11.64
C GLN A 81 -2.79 -3.65 11.20
N TRP A 82 -1.95 -2.90 11.90
CA TRP A 82 -1.62 -1.50 11.73
C TRP A 82 -0.11 -1.32 11.74
N ASN A 83 0.36 -0.17 11.26
CA ASN A 83 1.77 0.20 11.29
C ASN A 83 2.70 -0.85 10.67
N TYR A 84 2.28 -1.44 9.57
CA TYR A 84 3.01 -2.52 8.90
C TYR A 84 3.57 -2.13 7.52
N ARG A 85 3.17 -0.97 6.98
CA ARG A 85 3.62 -0.55 5.66
C ARG A 85 4.98 0.11 5.74
N ASN A 86 5.91 -0.44 4.99
CA ASN A 86 7.23 0.12 4.76
C ASN A 86 7.27 1.14 3.61
N SER A 87 6.16 1.40 2.93
CA SER A 87 6.05 2.46 1.93
C SER A 87 4.64 3.05 1.83
N LEU A 88 4.59 4.35 1.48
CA LEU A 88 3.38 5.08 1.12
C LEU A 88 3.65 5.91 -0.13
N GLN A 89 2.76 5.84 -1.11
CA GLN A 89 2.80 6.67 -2.30
C GLN A 89 1.66 7.67 -2.27
N PHE A 90 1.99 8.94 -2.15
CA PHE A 90 1.07 10.07 -2.18
C PHE A 90 1.01 10.69 -3.58
N HIS A 91 -0.08 11.38 -3.86
CA HIS A 91 -0.14 12.41 -4.88
C HIS A 91 0.13 13.77 -4.24
N LEU A 92 0.90 14.61 -4.91
CA LEU A 92 1.10 16.00 -4.52
C LEU A 92 0.04 16.86 -5.22
N HIS A 93 -0.76 17.56 -4.43
CA HIS A 93 -1.69 18.55 -4.97
C HIS A 93 -0.93 19.83 -5.39
N SER A 94 -1.42 20.56 -6.39
CA SER A 94 -0.80 21.81 -6.87
C SER A 94 -0.60 22.89 -5.79
N GLN A 95 -1.33 22.80 -4.69
CA GLN A 95 -1.18 23.66 -3.51
C GLN A 95 -0.16 23.15 -2.48
N GLY A 96 0.62 22.11 -2.78
CA GLY A 96 1.68 21.59 -1.91
C GLY A 96 1.26 20.57 -0.85
N TRP A 97 -0.01 20.14 -0.75
CA TRP A 97 -0.41 19.13 0.23
C TRP A 97 -0.44 17.71 -0.33
N LEU A 98 -0.16 16.75 0.54
CA LEU A 98 -0.14 15.32 0.23
C LEU A 98 -1.54 14.68 0.33
N GLY A 99 -1.90 13.87 -0.66
CA GLY A 99 -3.18 13.20 -0.72
C GLY A 99 -3.15 11.80 -1.29
N PHE A 100 -4.21 11.04 -1.00
CA PHE A 100 -4.53 9.82 -1.72
C PHE A 100 -5.75 10.03 -2.60
N GLN A 101 -5.87 9.22 -3.64
CA GLN A 101 -7.07 9.27 -4.49
C GLN A 101 -8.31 8.87 -3.69
N GLU A 102 -9.41 9.57 -3.95
CA GLU A 102 -10.74 9.23 -3.47
C GLU A 102 -11.17 7.87 -4.04
N ARG A 103 -11.96 7.14 -3.27
CA ARG A 103 -12.50 5.85 -3.71
C ARG A 103 -13.37 5.97 -4.96
N GLY A 104 -12.88 5.42 -6.07
CA GLY A 104 -13.62 5.37 -7.35
C GLY A 104 -13.59 6.67 -8.15
N SER A 105 -12.70 7.59 -7.83
CA SER A 105 -12.42 8.79 -8.62
C SER A 105 -10.93 9.13 -8.62
N ASN A 106 -10.54 10.13 -9.42
CA ASN A 106 -9.18 10.67 -9.42
C ASN A 106 -9.04 11.93 -8.54
N ASN A 107 -10.10 12.31 -7.82
CA ASN A 107 -10.03 13.41 -6.87
C ASN A 107 -9.06 13.05 -5.75
N LEU A 108 -8.36 14.04 -5.20
CA LEU A 108 -7.46 13.85 -4.08
C LEU A 108 -8.16 14.16 -2.76
N VAL A 109 -7.91 13.31 -1.79
CA VAL A 109 -8.28 13.50 -0.38
C VAL A 109 -7.02 13.89 0.35
N GLN A 110 -6.97 15.09 0.91
CA GLN A 110 -5.86 15.52 1.75
C GLN A 110 -5.74 14.61 2.97
N ILE A 111 -4.57 14.02 3.17
CA ILE A 111 -4.33 13.07 4.27
C ILE A 111 -3.72 13.80 5.45
N GLN A 112 -4.36 13.66 6.61
CA GLN A 112 -3.92 14.22 7.88
C GLN A 112 -3.53 13.12 8.87
N GLU A 113 -3.97 11.88 8.64
CA GLU A 113 -3.63 10.70 9.43
C GLU A 113 -3.66 9.44 8.55
N CYS A 114 -2.76 8.52 8.82
CA CYS A 114 -2.78 7.17 8.26
C CYS A 114 -2.21 6.21 9.31
N PHE A 115 -2.89 5.10 9.56
CA PHE A 115 -2.49 4.10 10.54
C PHE A 115 -1.81 2.88 9.92
N LEU A 116 -1.52 2.94 8.62
CA LEU A 116 -0.87 1.82 7.91
C LEU A 116 0.65 1.88 7.93
N PRO A 117 1.32 3.07 7.82
CA PRO A 117 2.77 3.13 7.75
C PRO A 117 3.43 2.75 9.07
N GLU A 118 4.64 2.23 8.98
CA GLU A 118 5.55 2.06 10.09
C GLU A 118 5.82 3.42 10.78
N PRO A 119 6.14 3.45 12.09
CA PRO A 119 6.27 4.70 12.84
C PRO A 119 7.27 5.69 12.24
N ALA A 120 8.40 5.21 11.71
CA ALA A 120 9.40 6.06 11.06
C ALA A 120 8.81 6.76 9.82
N LEU A 121 8.02 6.05 9.01
CA LEU A 121 7.33 6.66 7.88
C LEU A 121 6.22 7.63 8.28
N ASP A 122 5.46 7.32 9.34
CA ASP A 122 4.42 8.24 9.83
C ASP A 122 5.04 9.55 10.31
N THR A 123 6.22 9.48 10.92
CA THR A 123 6.99 10.65 11.32
C THR A 123 7.52 11.40 10.09
N LEU A 124 8.12 10.70 9.12
CA LEU A 124 8.71 11.29 7.94
C LEU A 124 7.70 12.10 7.13
N TRP A 125 6.63 11.47 6.65
CA TRP A 125 5.72 12.13 5.71
C TRP A 125 5.04 13.37 6.29
N ARG A 126 4.88 13.45 7.61
CA ARG A 126 4.32 14.61 8.31
C ARG A 126 5.26 15.79 8.40
N GLN A 127 6.57 15.57 8.21
CA GLN A 127 7.60 16.60 8.21
C GLN A 127 7.89 17.13 6.80
N LEU A 128 7.40 16.43 5.76
CA LEU A 128 7.58 16.89 4.39
C LEU A 128 6.66 18.07 4.10
N ASP A 129 7.24 19.15 3.63
CA ASP A 129 6.56 20.35 3.17
C ASP A 129 6.94 20.61 1.70
N PHE A 130 5.97 21.00 0.90
CA PHE A 130 6.14 21.16 -0.53
C PHE A 130 5.59 22.50 -0.97
N GLU A 131 6.38 23.24 -1.74
CA GLU A 131 5.93 24.46 -2.38
C GLU A 131 4.81 24.19 -3.40
N PRO A 132 3.86 25.09 -3.57
CA PRO A 132 2.89 25.01 -4.66
C PRO A 132 3.59 24.95 -6.03
N GLU A 133 2.98 24.21 -6.95
CA GLU A 133 3.38 24.20 -8.38
C GLU A 133 4.79 23.66 -8.65
N MET A 134 5.35 22.81 -7.77
CA MET A 134 6.69 22.21 -7.94
C MET A 134 6.83 21.27 -9.15
N GLY A 135 5.76 20.94 -9.86
CA GLY A 135 5.80 20.00 -10.98
C GLY A 135 5.96 18.52 -10.58
N ILE A 136 6.00 18.22 -9.28
CA ILE A 136 5.99 16.86 -8.75
C ILE A 136 4.54 16.35 -8.70
N GLU A 137 4.31 15.15 -9.20
CA GLU A 137 2.98 14.55 -9.26
C GLU A 137 2.77 13.53 -8.14
N ARG A 138 3.81 12.73 -7.85
CA ARG A 138 3.75 11.68 -6.83
C ARG A 138 5.00 11.72 -5.95
N ILE A 139 4.77 11.36 -4.70
CA ILE A 139 5.81 11.27 -3.68
C ILE A 139 5.65 9.92 -2.99
N GLU A 140 6.66 9.09 -3.13
CA GLU A 140 6.73 7.86 -2.35
C GLU A 140 7.73 8.02 -1.21
N VAL A 141 7.29 7.67 -0.01
CA VAL A 141 8.16 7.55 1.16
C VAL A 141 8.35 6.07 1.47
N ARG A 142 9.60 5.66 1.73
CA ARG A 142 9.96 4.27 2.02
C ARG A 142 10.82 4.19 3.28
N CYS A 143 10.66 3.08 4.01
CA CYS A 143 11.48 2.75 5.16
C CYS A 143 12.13 1.38 4.93
N GLY A 144 13.45 1.33 5.03
CA GLY A 144 14.26 0.14 4.98
C GLY A 144 14.55 -0.44 6.36
N ALA A 145 15.56 -1.32 6.42
CA ALA A 145 16.08 -1.84 7.67
C ALA A 145 16.75 -0.71 8.47
N GLU A 146 16.76 -0.86 9.81
CA GLU A 146 17.39 0.11 10.72
C GLU A 146 16.88 1.56 10.55
N GLU A 147 15.59 1.69 10.15
CA GLU A 147 14.93 2.99 9.87
C GLU A 147 15.62 3.82 8.76
N ASP A 148 16.30 3.15 7.82
CA ASP A 148 16.82 3.80 6.62
C ASP A 148 15.65 4.35 5.79
N LEU A 149 15.68 5.65 5.45
CA LEU A 149 14.55 6.37 4.87
C LEU A 149 14.84 6.82 3.44
N MET A 150 13.82 6.75 2.58
CA MET A 150 13.91 7.25 1.22
C MET A 150 12.66 8.03 0.83
N VAL A 151 12.86 9.12 0.11
CA VAL A 151 11.81 9.87 -0.59
C VAL A 151 12.03 9.73 -2.09
N VAL A 152 11.02 9.29 -2.82
CA VAL A 152 11.03 9.24 -4.28
C VAL A 152 10.06 10.28 -4.81
N LEU A 153 10.56 11.21 -5.60
CA LEU A 153 9.80 12.30 -6.24
C LEU A 153 9.58 11.93 -7.70
N GLU A 154 8.33 11.85 -8.15
CA GLU A 154 8.00 11.55 -9.54
C GLU A 154 7.39 12.75 -10.24
N SER A 155 7.90 13.09 -11.42
CA SER A 155 7.36 14.15 -12.28
C SER A 155 7.27 13.72 -13.74
N SER A 156 6.31 14.30 -14.48
CA SER A 156 6.26 14.21 -15.94
C SER A 156 7.11 15.30 -16.64
N GLY A 157 7.59 16.28 -15.88
CA GLY A 157 8.47 17.36 -16.34
C GLY A 157 9.95 16.96 -16.39
N TYR A 158 10.77 17.86 -16.93
CA TYR A 158 12.21 17.68 -17.07
C TYR A 158 13.02 18.49 -16.05
N GLU A 159 12.35 19.31 -15.26
CA GLU A 159 12.98 20.18 -14.27
C GLU A 159 13.35 19.37 -13.02
N LEU A 160 14.52 19.66 -12.46
CA LEU A 160 14.93 19.09 -11.19
C LEU A 160 14.25 19.87 -10.07
N PRO A 161 13.56 19.19 -9.14
CA PRO A 161 13.01 19.86 -7.99
C PRO A 161 14.14 20.33 -7.03
N GLU A 162 13.99 21.50 -6.45
CA GLU A 162 14.77 21.86 -5.28
C GLU A 162 14.29 21.03 -4.09
N PHE A 163 15.21 20.33 -3.45
CA PHE A 163 14.90 19.45 -2.33
C PHE A 163 15.89 19.69 -1.19
N SER A 164 15.37 19.96 -0.02
CA SER A 164 16.15 20.14 1.22
C SER A 164 15.40 19.48 2.38
N VAL A 165 16.11 18.71 3.19
CA VAL A 165 15.58 18.09 4.40
C VAL A 165 16.61 18.15 5.52
N ASP A 166 16.15 18.30 6.75
CA ASP A 166 17.00 18.36 7.96
C ASP A 166 17.20 16.97 8.62
N ILE A 167 16.74 15.91 7.97
CA ILE A 167 16.85 14.52 8.46
C ILE A 167 17.68 13.68 7.49
N PRO A 168 18.48 12.72 7.98
CA PRO A 168 19.21 11.81 7.10
C PRO A 168 18.25 10.91 6.34
N LEU A 169 18.26 11.02 5.02
CA LEU A 169 17.49 10.16 4.13
C LEU A 169 18.10 10.14 2.71
N SER A 170 17.71 9.16 1.93
CA SER A 170 17.96 9.13 0.50
C SER A 170 16.82 9.82 -0.25
N ALA A 171 17.14 10.62 -1.27
CA ALA A 171 16.15 11.27 -2.11
C ALA A 171 16.45 11.00 -3.59
N VAL A 172 15.45 10.53 -4.32
CA VAL A 172 15.57 10.17 -5.72
C VAL A 172 14.46 10.84 -6.52
N HIS A 173 14.82 11.44 -7.65
CA HIS A 173 13.87 12.01 -8.60
C HIS A 173 13.74 11.09 -9.81
N LEU A 174 12.50 10.73 -10.13
CA LEU A 174 12.12 9.96 -11.31
C LEU A 174 11.39 10.87 -12.30
N SER A 175 11.92 10.97 -13.51
CA SER A 175 11.37 11.81 -14.57
C SER A 175 11.55 11.15 -15.95
N PRO A 176 11.03 11.74 -17.05
CA PRO A 176 11.25 11.21 -18.41
C PRO A 176 12.71 11.14 -18.83
N VAL A 177 13.62 11.87 -18.18
CA VAL A 177 15.07 11.78 -18.46
C VAL A 177 15.76 10.66 -17.67
N GLY A 178 15.05 10.01 -16.77
CA GLY A 178 15.56 8.90 -15.97
C GLY A 178 15.55 9.16 -14.47
N GLU A 179 16.35 8.38 -13.76
CA GLU A 179 16.53 8.45 -12.31
C GLU A 179 17.73 9.35 -11.96
N ILE A 180 17.52 10.25 -11.01
CA ILE A 180 18.56 11.14 -10.50
C ILE A 180 18.54 11.07 -8.98
N VAL A 181 19.68 10.73 -8.37
CA VAL A 181 19.87 10.77 -6.91
C VAL A 181 20.11 12.22 -6.49
N LEU A 182 19.21 12.77 -5.68
CA LEU A 182 19.30 14.13 -5.14
C LEU A 182 20.11 14.16 -3.84
N ALA A 183 19.99 13.10 -3.02
CA ALA A 183 20.71 12.92 -1.77
C ALA A 183 20.83 11.44 -1.42
N GLY A 184 21.86 11.06 -0.67
CA GLY A 184 22.05 9.68 -0.19
C GLY A 184 22.30 8.67 -1.29
N ASP A 185 21.62 7.52 -1.21
CA ASP A 185 21.76 6.36 -2.08
C ASP A 185 20.59 6.21 -3.05
N ASP A 186 20.79 5.45 -4.14
CA ASP A 186 19.74 5.07 -5.11
C ASP A 186 18.84 3.92 -4.64
N HIS A 187 19.06 3.39 -3.45
CA HIS A 187 18.41 2.21 -2.92
C HIS A 187 18.27 2.23 -1.40
N LEU A 188 17.40 1.38 -0.89
CA LEU A 188 17.28 1.00 0.52
C LEU A 188 17.70 -0.46 0.71
N MET A 189 18.15 -0.78 1.92
CA MET A 189 18.32 -2.17 2.34
C MET A 189 17.06 -2.65 3.07
N MET A 190 16.43 -3.70 2.53
CA MET A 190 15.26 -4.35 3.13
C MET A 190 15.67 -5.71 3.71
N MET A 191 15.07 -6.10 4.83
CA MET A 191 15.35 -7.39 5.46
C MET A 191 14.13 -8.29 5.41
N VAL A 192 14.24 -9.47 4.77
CA VAL A 192 13.22 -10.53 4.82
C VAL A 192 13.85 -11.78 5.42
N ASP A 193 13.34 -12.20 6.55
CA ASP A 193 13.84 -13.37 7.30
C ASP A 193 15.39 -13.41 7.41
N LYS A 194 15.99 -12.29 7.82
CA LYS A 194 17.45 -12.11 7.98
C LYS A 194 18.25 -12.02 6.66
N HIS A 195 17.60 -12.07 5.51
CA HIS A 195 18.26 -11.90 4.22
C HIS A 195 18.14 -10.44 3.77
N PRO A 196 19.27 -9.77 3.49
CA PRO A 196 19.26 -8.40 2.98
C PRO A 196 18.91 -8.37 1.49
N PHE A 197 18.06 -7.42 1.12
CA PHE A 197 17.71 -7.10 -0.26
C PHE A 197 18.01 -5.64 -0.54
N ARG A 198 18.77 -5.38 -1.60
CA ARG A 198 18.97 -4.04 -2.14
C ARG A 198 17.76 -3.70 -3.03
N VAL A 199 17.00 -2.69 -2.65
CA VAL A 199 15.76 -2.27 -3.32
C VAL A 199 15.92 -0.85 -3.84
N SER A 200 16.04 -0.68 -5.16
CA SER A 200 16.17 0.65 -5.78
C SER A 200 14.85 1.42 -5.75
N ALA A 201 14.92 2.73 -6.00
CA ALA A 201 13.76 3.62 -6.01
C ALA A 201 12.63 3.14 -6.95
N GLN A 202 12.97 2.54 -8.11
CA GLN A 202 11.99 2.03 -9.07
C GLN A 202 11.55 0.58 -8.81
N SER A 203 12.22 -0.13 -7.89
CA SER A 203 11.92 -1.55 -7.66
C SER A 203 10.68 -1.74 -6.83
N PHE A 204 9.83 -2.70 -7.23
CA PHE A 204 8.76 -3.17 -6.37
C PHE A 204 9.32 -3.92 -5.16
N PHE A 205 8.74 -3.70 -4.02
CA PHE A 205 8.95 -4.50 -2.82
C PHE A 205 7.63 -4.68 -2.06
N GLN A 206 7.50 -5.78 -1.31
CA GLN A 206 6.29 -6.06 -0.51
C GLN A 206 6.17 -5.02 0.61
N VAL A 207 5.04 -4.32 0.64
CA VAL A 207 4.80 -3.22 1.60
C VAL A 207 4.65 -3.67 3.06
N ASN A 208 4.51 -4.96 3.31
CA ASN A 208 4.47 -5.57 4.64
C ASN A 208 5.63 -6.55 4.76
N THR A 209 6.77 -6.06 5.23
CA THR A 209 8.02 -6.85 5.36
C THR A 209 7.85 -8.04 6.30
N ALA A 210 7.14 -7.87 7.40
CA ALA A 210 6.86 -8.95 8.34
C ALA A 210 6.02 -10.07 7.69
N GLN A 211 4.99 -9.69 6.91
CA GLN A 211 4.19 -10.67 6.18
C GLN A 211 4.96 -11.32 5.03
N ALA A 212 5.88 -10.62 4.39
CA ALA A 212 6.78 -11.19 3.38
C ALA A 212 7.63 -12.30 4.00
N SER A 213 8.19 -12.09 5.20
CA SER A 213 8.92 -13.10 5.94
C SER A 213 8.05 -14.32 6.28
N VAL A 214 6.82 -14.10 6.75
CA VAL A 214 5.86 -15.20 7.01
C VAL A 214 5.57 -15.98 5.73
N MET A 215 5.42 -15.30 4.59
CA MET A 215 5.15 -15.92 3.29
C MET A 215 6.32 -16.79 2.82
N VAL A 216 7.55 -16.28 2.92
CA VAL A 216 8.77 -17.02 2.56
C VAL A 216 8.92 -18.27 3.44
N ASN A 217 8.79 -18.13 4.76
CA ASN A 217 8.89 -19.24 5.69
C ASN A 217 7.82 -20.32 5.44
N TYR A 218 6.58 -19.90 5.16
CA TYR A 218 5.51 -20.84 4.80
C TYR A 218 5.83 -21.61 3.51
N LEU A 219 6.34 -20.93 2.47
CA LEU A 219 6.74 -21.59 1.22
C LEU A 219 7.88 -22.59 1.46
N LEU A 220 8.92 -22.21 2.20
CA LEU A 220 10.04 -23.09 2.53
C LEU A 220 9.59 -24.32 3.32
N GLU A 221 8.63 -24.17 4.24
CA GLU A 221 8.06 -25.29 5.00
C GLU A 221 7.27 -26.26 4.11
N LYS A 222 6.52 -25.74 3.13
CA LYS A 222 5.63 -26.55 2.28
C LYS A 222 6.32 -27.13 1.04
N LEU A 223 7.40 -26.52 0.58
CA LEU A 223 8.14 -27.02 -0.58
C LEU A 223 9.07 -28.16 -0.17
N PRO A 224 8.99 -29.35 -0.83
CA PRO A 224 9.86 -30.50 -0.51
C PRO A 224 11.25 -30.31 -1.15
N LEU A 225 11.93 -29.22 -0.81
CA LEU A 225 13.24 -28.86 -1.37
C LEU A 225 14.33 -29.82 -0.89
N LYS A 226 15.16 -30.25 -1.83
CA LYS A 226 16.38 -31.05 -1.61
C LYS A 226 17.57 -30.31 -2.19
N GLN A 227 18.79 -30.74 -1.85
CA GLN A 227 20.03 -30.09 -2.28
C GLN A 227 20.11 -29.84 -3.81
N ASN A 228 19.48 -30.69 -4.64
CA ASN A 228 19.52 -30.63 -6.08
C ASN A 228 18.11 -30.32 -6.69
N SER A 229 17.21 -29.70 -5.93
CA SER A 229 15.91 -29.32 -6.44
C SER A 229 16.04 -28.13 -7.38
N THR A 230 15.30 -28.17 -8.49
CA THR A 230 15.08 -27.02 -9.38
C THR A 230 13.75 -26.39 -9.02
N VAL A 231 13.74 -25.09 -8.79
CA VAL A 231 12.53 -24.31 -8.51
C VAL A 231 12.32 -23.34 -9.68
N LEU A 232 11.11 -23.28 -10.20
CA LEU A 232 10.68 -22.29 -11.19
C LEU A 232 9.65 -21.39 -10.54
N ASP A 233 9.93 -20.09 -10.54
CA ASP A 233 9.01 -19.03 -10.19
C ASP A 233 8.46 -18.41 -11.47
N VAL A 234 7.12 -18.29 -11.62
CA VAL A 234 6.43 -17.87 -12.84
C VAL A 234 5.44 -16.75 -12.59
#